data_c10ff29d36cca6df0e4dc153bf36494e
#
_entry.id   c10ff29d36cca6df0e4dc153bf36494e
#
_cell.length_a   1.000
_cell.length_b   1.000
_cell.length_c   1.000
_cell.angle_alpha   90.00
_cell.angle_beta   90.00
_cell.angle_gamma   90.00
#
_symmetry.space_group_name_H-M   'P 1'
#
loop_
_entity.id
_entity.type
_entity.pdbx_description
1 polymer ?
#
loop_
_entity_poly.entity_id
_entity_poly.type
_entity_poly.pdbx_seq_one_letter_code
_entity_poly.pdbx_strand_id
1 'polypeptide(L)'
;MMHKTFLGIYTVALGILFGVVAYAQKPDVSKGESAYKPVATLQELMSSIVDPNVDPIWNSVSTISTKEGTIEKKPQTDEEWLALRKHALTLIEVSNLLVIEGRPVAASGANTSSHVTELSPKDIQKAIHANRDGFVKNAHALQDAAKLTLAAIDAKDADELVKAGGKVEHACEQCHSQFWYPNDKRPTASLDIGLKPGNSLYMKMRNS
;
A
#
# COMPACT_ATOMS: atom_id res chain seq x y z
N MET A 1 45.45 -90.56 -20.46
CA MET A 1 45.68 -89.17 -20.79
C MET A 1 44.51 -88.37 -20.29
N MET A 2 44.70 -87.57 -19.24
CA MET A 2 43.62 -86.87 -18.51
C MET A 2 43.65 -85.42 -18.97
N HIS A 3 42.50 -84.97 -19.53
CA HIS A 3 42.28 -83.55 -19.83
C HIS A 3 41.47 -82.96 -18.69
N LYS A 4 42.06 -81.96 -17.97
CA LYS A 4 41.42 -81.20 -16.95
C LYS A 4 40.80 -79.93 -17.59
N THR A 5 39.49 -79.84 -17.62
CA THR A 5 38.77 -78.66 -18.02
C THR A 5 38.65 -77.72 -16.83
N PHE A 6 39.20 -76.51 -16.95
CA PHE A 6 39.04 -75.42 -15.97
C PHE A 6 37.76 -74.68 -16.25
N LEU A 7 36.84 -74.67 -15.26
CA LEU A 7 35.63 -73.95 -15.29
C LEU A 7 35.88 -72.58 -14.61
N GLY A 8 35.93 -71.52 -15.44
CA GLY A 8 36.11 -70.17 -14.93
C GLY A 8 34.75 -69.58 -14.46
N ILE A 9 34.71 -69.26 -13.15
CA ILE A 9 33.56 -68.58 -12.55
C ILE A 9 33.73 -67.03 -12.75
N TYR A 10 32.90 -66.44 -13.59
CA TYR A 10 32.80 -64.98 -13.72
C TYR A 10 31.83 -64.44 -12.66
N THR A 11 32.37 -63.78 -11.63
CA THR A 11 31.62 -63.03 -10.66
C THR A 11 31.31 -61.62 -11.27
N VAL A 12 30.06 -61.41 -11.62
CA VAL A 12 29.56 -60.07 -12.02
C VAL A 12 29.32 -59.28 -10.75
N ALA A 13 30.18 -58.32 -10.46
CA ALA A 13 29.97 -57.34 -9.38
C ALA A 13 28.98 -56.28 -9.86
N LEU A 14 27.74 -56.34 -9.36
CA LEU A 14 26.70 -55.34 -9.60
C LEU A 14 26.95 -54.13 -8.67
N GLY A 15 27.63 -53.10 -9.20
CA GLY A 15 27.85 -51.83 -8.51
C GLY A 15 26.55 -51.03 -8.40
N ILE A 16 25.95 -50.97 -7.21
CA ILE A 16 24.83 -50.07 -6.90
C ILE A 16 25.40 -48.68 -6.69
N LEU A 17 25.26 -47.79 -7.67
CA LEU A 17 25.51 -46.37 -7.51
C LEU A 17 24.38 -45.75 -6.67
N PHE A 18 24.64 -45.54 -5.39
CA PHE A 18 23.81 -44.65 -4.56
C PHE A 18 24.05 -43.20 -4.99
N GLY A 19 23.15 -42.68 -5.83
CA GLY A 19 23.10 -41.28 -6.12
C GLY A 19 22.66 -40.51 -4.87
N VAL A 20 23.61 -39.83 -4.22
CA VAL A 20 23.30 -38.87 -3.15
C VAL A 20 22.64 -37.67 -3.79
N VAL A 21 21.30 -37.61 -3.75
CA VAL A 21 20.54 -36.39 -4.07
C VAL A 21 20.82 -35.42 -2.93
N ALA A 22 21.77 -34.52 -3.16
CA ALA A 22 21.97 -33.36 -2.29
C ALA A 22 20.71 -32.47 -2.40
N TYR A 23 19.80 -32.62 -1.45
CA TYR A 23 18.76 -31.62 -1.26
C TYR A 23 19.47 -30.32 -0.87
N ALA A 24 19.52 -29.36 -1.79
CA ALA A 24 19.91 -28.00 -1.48
C ALA A 24 18.89 -27.48 -0.42
N GLN A 25 19.28 -27.50 0.84
CA GLN A 25 18.55 -26.83 1.90
C GLN A 25 18.47 -25.37 1.46
N LYS A 26 17.23 -24.88 1.23
CA LYS A 26 16.99 -23.43 1.16
C LYS A 26 17.66 -22.84 2.40
N PRO A 27 18.47 -21.77 2.25
CA PRO A 27 19.02 -21.11 3.41
C PRO A 27 17.84 -20.78 4.33
N ASP A 28 17.89 -21.30 5.54
CA ASP A 28 17.04 -20.88 6.64
C ASP A 28 17.32 -19.38 6.78
N VAL A 29 16.36 -18.55 6.31
CA VAL A 29 16.38 -17.13 6.59
C VAL A 29 16.15 -17.04 8.09
N SER A 30 17.24 -17.26 8.84
CA SER A 30 17.28 -17.03 10.26
C SER A 30 16.54 -15.73 10.52
N LYS A 31 15.77 -15.66 11.60
CA LYS A 31 15.16 -14.46 12.14
C LYS A 31 16.27 -13.46 12.50
N GLY A 32 16.99 -12.99 11.48
CA GLY A 32 17.90 -11.88 11.55
C GLY A 32 17.07 -10.66 11.94
N GLU A 33 17.60 -9.81 12.77
CA GLU A 33 17.04 -8.50 13.08
C GLU A 33 16.60 -7.85 11.76
N SER A 34 15.34 -7.39 11.68
CA SER A 34 14.82 -6.75 10.46
C SER A 34 15.78 -5.64 10.03
N ALA A 35 16.14 -5.61 8.74
CA ALA A 35 16.96 -4.53 8.18
C ALA A 35 16.30 -3.14 8.37
N TYR A 36 15.00 -3.13 8.67
CA TYR A 36 14.21 -1.92 8.87
C TYR A 36 13.89 -1.74 10.36
N LYS A 37 14.03 -0.51 10.85
CA LYS A 37 13.73 -0.12 12.23
C LYS A 37 12.60 0.93 12.21
N PRO A 38 11.32 0.50 12.17
CA PRO A 38 10.20 1.43 12.17
C PRO A 38 10.16 2.20 13.49
N VAL A 39 10.15 3.52 13.42
CA VAL A 39 10.03 4.42 14.58
C VAL A 39 8.61 4.93 14.71
N ALA A 40 8.06 5.51 13.64
CA ALA A 40 6.70 6.02 13.61
C ALA A 40 5.68 4.88 13.57
N THR A 41 4.53 5.07 14.18
CA THR A 41 3.34 4.21 14.07
C THR A 41 2.62 4.41 12.73
N LEU A 42 1.65 3.56 12.39
CA LEU A 42 0.80 3.78 11.21
C LEU A 42 0.01 5.10 11.34
N GLN A 43 -0.53 5.39 12.52
CA GLN A 43 -1.24 6.64 12.78
C GLN A 43 -0.35 7.87 12.53
N GLU A 44 0.88 7.85 13.02
CA GLU A 44 1.83 8.94 12.80
C GLU A 44 2.24 9.07 11.32
N LEU A 45 2.38 7.96 10.59
CA LEU A 45 2.61 8.04 9.14
C LEU A 45 1.43 8.68 8.42
N MET A 46 0.17 8.34 8.79
CA MET A 46 -1.01 8.97 8.21
C MET A 46 -1.03 10.46 8.47
N SER A 47 -0.97 10.88 9.74
CA SER A 47 -1.11 12.29 10.12
C SER A 47 0.09 13.16 9.74
N SER A 48 1.32 12.60 9.71
CA SER A 48 2.54 13.39 9.50
C SER A 48 3.07 13.33 8.07
N ILE A 49 2.69 12.30 7.30
CA ILE A 49 3.23 12.13 5.94
C ILE A 49 2.13 11.97 4.91
N VAL A 50 1.12 11.11 5.13
CA VAL A 50 0.09 10.86 4.10
C VAL A 50 -0.79 12.09 3.93
N ASP A 51 -1.49 12.53 4.98
CA ASP A 51 -2.44 13.64 4.92
C ASP A 51 -1.79 14.95 4.44
N PRO A 52 -0.61 15.38 4.98
CA PRO A 52 0.04 16.61 4.51
C PRO A 52 0.50 16.57 3.06
N ASN A 53 0.59 15.40 2.44
CA ASN A 53 1.01 15.27 1.05
C ASN A 53 -0.15 14.98 0.09
N VAL A 54 -1.26 14.42 0.55
CA VAL A 54 -2.43 14.21 -0.30
C VAL A 54 -3.28 15.47 -0.41
N ASP A 55 -3.45 16.22 0.68
CA ASP A 55 -4.27 17.43 0.71
C ASP A 55 -3.84 18.50 -0.31
N PRO A 56 -2.55 18.86 -0.47
CA PRO A 56 -2.12 19.79 -1.50
C PRO A 56 -2.46 19.34 -2.92
N ILE A 57 -2.41 18.01 -3.19
CA ILE A 57 -2.76 17.46 -4.50
C ILE A 57 -4.25 17.65 -4.75
N TRP A 58 -5.12 17.25 -3.82
CA TRP A 58 -6.56 17.41 -3.96
C TRP A 58 -6.99 18.88 -4.05
N ASN A 59 -6.34 19.74 -3.26
CA ASN A 59 -6.63 21.18 -3.25
C ASN A 59 -6.05 21.94 -4.45
N SER A 60 -5.21 21.31 -5.28
CA SER A 60 -4.60 21.97 -6.45
C SER A 60 -5.56 22.13 -7.63
N VAL A 61 -6.58 21.29 -7.70
CA VAL A 61 -7.56 21.27 -8.77
C VAL A 61 -8.98 21.31 -8.20
N SER A 62 -9.81 22.21 -8.69
CA SER A 62 -11.24 22.25 -8.32
C SER A 62 -12.05 22.96 -9.38
N THR A 63 -13.34 22.64 -9.45
CA THR A 63 -14.32 23.35 -10.24
C THR A 63 -15.46 23.77 -9.32
N ILE A 64 -15.70 25.05 -9.19
CA ILE A 64 -16.74 25.63 -8.34
C ILE A 64 -17.78 26.30 -9.26
N SER A 65 -19.01 25.80 -9.21
CA SER A 65 -20.14 26.46 -9.90
C SER A 65 -20.75 27.49 -8.99
N THR A 66 -20.81 28.74 -9.46
CA THR A 66 -21.45 29.87 -8.78
C THR A 66 -22.60 30.40 -9.62
N LYS A 67 -23.37 31.34 -9.09
CA LYS A 67 -24.45 32.01 -9.88
C LYS A 67 -23.89 32.84 -11.03
N GLU A 68 -22.65 33.30 -10.90
CA GLU A 68 -21.94 34.17 -11.84
C GLU A 68 -21.17 33.33 -12.89
N GLY A 69 -21.07 32.01 -12.73
CA GLY A 69 -20.39 31.13 -13.66
C GLY A 69 -19.56 30.02 -12.97
N THR A 70 -18.69 29.42 -13.73
CA THR A 70 -17.80 28.33 -13.25
C THR A 70 -16.39 28.86 -13.03
N ILE A 71 -15.85 28.62 -11.84
CA ILE A 71 -14.48 28.93 -11.47
C ILE A 71 -13.68 27.65 -11.48
N GLU A 72 -12.63 27.60 -12.30
CA GLU A 72 -11.68 26.48 -12.33
C GLU A 72 -10.38 26.89 -11.64
N LYS A 73 -9.94 26.06 -10.70
CA LYS A 73 -8.62 26.14 -10.08
C LYS A 73 -7.76 25.03 -10.63
N LYS A 74 -6.54 25.36 -11.06
CA LYS A 74 -5.51 24.42 -11.49
C LYS A 74 -4.14 25.07 -11.34
N PRO A 75 -3.04 24.30 -11.25
CA PRO A 75 -1.69 24.86 -11.22
C PRO A 75 -1.40 25.67 -12.49
N GLN A 76 -0.77 26.83 -12.34
CA GLN A 76 -0.51 27.77 -13.43
C GLN A 76 0.98 27.88 -13.78
N THR A 77 1.87 27.58 -12.81
CA THR A 77 3.31 27.77 -12.98
C THR A 77 4.05 26.45 -12.84
N ASP A 78 5.27 26.42 -13.35
CA ASP A 78 6.18 25.26 -13.25
C ASP A 78 6.54 24.96 -11.80
N GLU A 79 6.64 26.00 -10.97
CA GLU A 79 6.92 25.87 -9.53
C GLU A 79 5.75 25.18 -8.80
N GLU A 80 4.49 25.52 -9.14
CA GLU A 80 3.32 24.86 -8.57
C GLU A 80 3.27 23.37 -8.96
N TRP A 81 3.52 23.04 -10.23
CA TRP A 81 3.61 21.65 -10.68
C TRP A 81 4.75 20.89 -10.00
N LEU A 82 5.92 21.54 -9.85
CA LEU A 82 7.05 20.94 -9.14
C LEU A 82 6.78 20.70 -7.64
N ALA A 83 6.03 21.60 -7.00
CA ALA A 83 5.59 21.41 -5.62
C ALA A 83 4.68 20.18 -5.50
N LEU A 84 3.68 20.03 -6.37
CA LEU A 84 2.81 18.86 -6.40
C LEU A 84 3.58 17.56 -6.67
N ARG A 85 4.59 17.62 -7.54
CA ARG A 85 5.45 16.48 -7.83
C ARG A 85 6.15 15.93 -6.58
N LYS A 86 6.61 16.80 -5.69
CA LYS A 86 7.23 16.39 -4.43
C LYS A 86 6.22 15.66 -3.54
N HIS A 87 4.98 16.16 -3.46
CA HIS A 87 3.92 15.51 -2.70
C HIS A 87 3.59 14.14 -3.26
N ALA A 88 3.45 14.00 -4.58
CA ALA A 88 3.17 12.71 -5.23
C ALA A 88 4.29 11.68 -4.98
N LEU A 89 5.56 12.09 -5.09
CA LEU A 89 6.70 11.22 -4.77
C LEU A 89 6.67 10.77 -3.31
N THR A 90 6.34 11.66 -2.38
CA THR A 90 6.24 11.31 -0.96
C THR A 90 5.13 10.27 -0.72
N LEU A 91 3.97 10.39 -1.41
CA LEU A 91 2.89 9.39 -1.32
C LEU A 91 3.31 8.03 -1.89
N ILE A 92 4.07 8.00 -2.98
CA ILE A 92 4.61 6.76 -3.55
C ILE A 92 5.53 6.07 -2.54
N GLU A 93 6.44 6.81 -1.92
CA GLU A 93 7.43 6.25 -1.01
C GLU A 93 6.85 5.88 0.36
N VAL A 94 5.91 6.65 0.90
CA VAL A 94 5.28 6.31 2.19
C VAL A 94 4.52 5.00 2.11
N SER A 95 3.99 4.63 0.94
CA SER A 95 3.31 3.33 0.75
C SER A 95 4.23 2.15 1.07
N ASN A 96 5.53 2.27 0.79
CA ASN A 96 6.54 1.29 1.19
C ASN A 96 6.76 1.28 2.71
N LEU A 97 6.68 2.43 3.36
CA LEU A 97 6.83 2.54 4.81
C LEU A 97 5.66 1.89 5.56
N LEU A 98 4.43 1.95 5.01
CA LEU A 98 3.25 1.33 5.61
C LEU A 98 3.40 -0.17 5.80
N VAL A 99 4.08 -0.85 4.87
CA VAL A 99 4.20 -2.31 4.85
C VAL A 99 5.42 -2.85 5.60
N ILE A 100 6.21 -2.02 6.26
CA ILE A 100 7.32 -2.50 7.09
C ILE A 100 6.76 -3.31 8.27
N GLU A 101 7.23 -4.55 8.41
CA GLU A 101 6.81 -5.43 9.50
C GLU A 101 7.20 -4.89 10.87
N GLY A 102 6.41 -5.23 11.88
CA GLY A 102 6.64 -4.79 13.26
C GLY A 102 6.22 -3.35 13.56
N ARG A 103 5.69 -2.61 12.59
CA ARG A 103 5.17 -1.26 12.82
C ARG A 103 3.85 -1.32 13.60
N PRO A 104 3.75 -0.66 14.77
CA PRO A 104 2.51 -0.61 15.53
C PRO A 104 1.49 0.32 14.84
N VAL A 105 0.20 0.06 15.07
CA VAL A 105 -0.89 0.91 14.57
C VAL A 105 -0.86 2.28 15.24
N ALA A 106 -0.68 2.32 16.56
CA ALA A 106 -0.61 3.56 17.34
C ALA A 106 0.35 3.41 18.51
N ALA A 107 0.71 4.51 19.15
CA ALA A 107 1.49 4.50 20.37
C ALA A 107 0.72 3.78 21.50
N SER A 108 1.46 3.24 22.48
CA SER A 108 0.86 2.56 23.62
C SER A 108 -0.08 3.49 24.37
N GLY A 109 -1.31 3.02 24.59
CA GLY A 109 -2.35 3.81 25.28
C GLY A 109 -3.03 4.88 24.43
N ALA A 110 -2.60 5.11 23.20
CA ALA A 110 -3.29 6.02 22.30
C ALA A 110 -4.59 5.41 21.78
N ASN A 111 -5.59 6.26 21.55
CA ASN A 111 -6.81 5.93 20.84
C ASN A 111 -6.78 6.58 19.46
N THR A 112 -7.05 5.79 18.43
CA THR A 112 -7.13 6.28 17.04
C THR A 112 -8.58 6.45 16.60
N SER A 113 -9.54 6.00 17.42
CA SER A 113 -10.96 6.00 17.08
C SER A 113 -11.57 7.36 17.39
N SER A 114 -12.09 8.01 16.35
CA SER A 114 -12.88 9.22 16.45
C SER A 114 -14.38 8.94 16.29
N HIS A 115 -14.75 7.74 15.82
CA HIS A 115 -16.13 7.33 15.59
C HIS A 115 -16.41 5.93 16.13
N VAL A 116 -17.68 5.67 16.52
CA VAL A 116 -18.12 4.41 17.14
C VAL A 116 -17.96 3.18 16.25
N THR A 117 -17.86 3.35 14.93
CA THR A 117 -17.65 2.25 13.96
C THR A 117 -16.18 1.89 13.77
N GLU A 118 -15.28 2.73 14.26
CA GLU A 118 -13.84 2.50 14.14
C GLU A 118 -13.37 1.48 15.17
N LEU A 119 -12.48 0.59 14.72
CA LEU A 119 -11.85 -0.39 15.60
C LEU A 119 -10.83 0.27 16.52
N SER A 120 -10.60 -0.34 17.67
CA SER A 120 -9.47 0.05 18.54
C SER A 120 -8.13 -0.22 17.83
N PRO A 121 -7.04 0.50 18.16
CA PRO A 121 -5.71 0.24 17.59
C PRO A 121 -5.27 -1.23 17.73
N LYS A 122 -5.62 -1.87 18.84
CA LYS A 122 -5.35 -3.30 19.07
C LYS A 122 -6.10 -4.21 18.11
N ASP A 123 -7.35 -3.89 17.80
CA ASP A 123 -8.16 -4.71 16.90
C ASP A 123 -7.80 -4.45 15.44
N ILE A 124 -7.43 -3.22 15.08
CA ILE A 124 -6.82 -2.89 13.78
C ILE A 124 -5.53 -3.71 13.59
N GLN A 125 -4.65 -3.75 14.60
CA GLN A 125 -3.43 -4.54 14.55
C GLN A 125 -3.71 -6.03 14.32
N LYS A 126 -4.72 -6.58 14.99
CA LYS A 126 -5.16 -7.98 14.77
C LYS A 126 -5.69 -8.19 13.35
N ALA A 127 -6.51 -7.26 12.84
CA ALA A 127 -7.05 -7.33 11.49
C ALA A 127 -5.94 -7.33 10.43
N ILE A 128 -4.94 -6.45 10.59
CA ILE A 128 -3.76 -6.41 9.71
C ILE A 128 -2.97 -7.71 9.78
N HIS A 129 -2.73 -8.27 10.96
CA HIS A 129 -2.02 -9.55 11.11
C HIS A 129 -2.81 -10.71 10.49
N ALA A 130 -4.14 -10.72 10.67
CA ALA A 130 -5.00 -11.77 10.12
C ALA A 130 -5.10 -11.73 8.59
N ASN A 131 -4.91 -10.56 7.97
CA ASN A 131 -4.95 -10.38 6.52
C ASN A 131 -3.80 -9.48 6.04
N ARG A 132 -2.59 -9.95 6.27
CA ARG A 132 -1.37 -9.22 5.92
C ARG A 132 -1.26 -8.96 4.41
N ASP A 133 -1.57 -9.94 3.60
CA ASP A 133 -1.52 -9.83 2.13
C ASP A 133 -2.52 -8.78 1.63
N GLY A 134 -3.73 -8.74 2.21
CA GLY A 134 -4.71 -7.70 1.91
C GLY A 134 -4.23 -6.30 2.29
N PHE A 135 -3.56 -6.16 3.43
CA PHE A 135 -2.98 -4.88 3.85
C PHE A 135 -1.88 -4.41 2.89
N VAL A 136 -0.95 -5.30 2.53
CA VAL A 136 0.11 -5.00 1.54
C VAL A 136 -0.49 -4.62 0.19
N LYS A 137 -1.50 -5.36 -0.28
CA LYS A 137 -2.21 -5.07 -1.53
C LYS A 137 -2.83 -3.66 -1.52
N ASN A 138 -3.45 -3.25 -0.42
CA ASN A 138 -4.04 -1.92 -0.29
C ASN A 138 -2.97 -0.81 -0.27
N ALA A 139 -1.85 -1.03 0.41
CA ALA A 139 -0.74 -0.08 0.39
C ALA A 139 -0.14 0.07 -1.02
N HIS A 140 -0.04 -1.02 -1.78
CA HIS A 140 0.39 -0.97 -3.17
C HIS A 140 -0.66 -0.31 -4.08
N ALA A 141 -1.96 -0.46 -3.80
CA ALA A 141 -3.00 0.25 -4.54
C ALA A 141 -2.88 1.78 -4.36
N LEU A 142 -2.56 2.25 -3.15
CA LEU A 142 -2.24 3.66 -2.91
C LEU A 142 -0.99 4.09 -3.71
N GLN A 143 0.05 3.27 -3.71
CA GLN A 143 1.27 3.54 -4.47
C GLN A 143 0.98 3.68 -5.97
N ASP A 144 0.18 2.78 -6.53
CA ASP A 144 -0.14 2.78 -7.96
C ASP A 144 -1.03 3.99 -8.32
N ALA A 145 -1.98 4.36 -7.47
CA ALA A 145 -2.76 5.58 -7.64
C ALA A 145 -1.89 6.85 -7.57
N ALA A 146 -0.92 6.89 -6.65
CA ALA A 146 0.04 8.00 -6.54
C ALA A 146 0.98 8.08 -7.75
N LYS A 147 1.35 6.95 -8.38
CA LYS A 147 2.11 6.95 -9.64
C LYS A 147 1.30 7.55 -10.79
N LEU A 148 -0.01 7.28 -10.87
CA LEU A 148 -0.89 7.93 -11.87
C LEU A 148 -0.98 9.44 -11.62
N THR A 149 -1.06 9.84 -10.35
CA THR A 149 -1.01 11.25 -9.95
C THR A 149 0.30 11.91 -10.40
N LEU A 150 1.44 11.24 -10.17
CA LEU A 150 2.74 11.73 -10.62
C LEU A 150 2.80 11.89 -12.14
N ALA A 151 2.27 10.92 -12.89
CA ALA A 151 2.25 10.98 -14.36
C ALA A 151 1.40 12.15 -14.87
N ALA A 152 0.23 12.41 -14.26
CA ALA A 152 -0.60 13.56 -14.60
C ALA A 152 0.10 14.91 -14.29
N ILE A 153 0.82 14.97 -13.16
CA ILE A 153 1.61 16.14 -12.77
C ILE A 153 2.77 16.37 -13.75
N ASP A 154 3.51 15.33 -14.12
CA ASP A 154 4.64 15.43 -15.06
C ASP A 154 4.17 15.84 -16.46
N ALA A 155 2.94 15.45 -16.86
CA ALA A 155 2.29 15.90 -18.08
C ALA A 155 1.65 17.28 -17.97
N LYS A 156 1.57 17.89 -16.76
CA LYS A 156 0.82 19.11 -16.44
C LYS A 156 -0.65 19.04 -16.88
N ASP A 157 -1.25 17.85 -16.79
CA ASP A 157 -2.63 17.57 -17.16
C ASP A 157 -3.54 17.64 -15.93
N ALA A 158 -4.27 18.76 -15.80
CA ALA A 158 -5.15 19.00 -14.66
C ALA A 158 -6.37 18.07 -14.66
N ASP A 159 -6.88 17.66 -15.83
CA ASP A 159 -8.03 16.77 -15.93
C ASP A 159 -7.66 15.34 -15.51
N GLU A 160 -6.49 14.85 -15.95
CA GLU A 160 -5.97 13.57 -15.47
C GLU A 160 -5.58 13.63 -14.00
N LEU A 161 -5.12 14.77 -13.49
CA LEU A 161 -4.84 14.96 -12.07
C LEU A 161 -6.09 14.82 -11.19
N VAL A 162 -7.23 15.36 -11.62
CA VAL A 162 -8.54 15.16 -10.96
C VAL A 162 -8.88 13.67 -10.90
N LYS A 163 -8.76 12.95 -12.04
CA LYS A 163 -9.09 11.52 -12.10
C LYS A 163 -8.15 10.68 -11.24
N ALA A 164 -6.86 10.99 -11.27
CA ALA A 164 -5.86 10.33 -10.44
C ALA A 164 -6.08 10.57 -8.95
N GLY A 165 -6.44 11.81 -8.56
CA GLY A 165 -6.81 12.16 -7.19
C GLY A 165 -7.99 11.33 -6.67
N GLY A 166 -8.99 11.08 -7.50
CA GLY A 166 -10.11 10.18 -7.15
C GLY A 166 -9.67 8.73 -6.96
N LYS A 167 -8.65 8.26 -7.69
CA LYS A 167 -8.09 6.91 -7.47
C LYS A 167 -7.31 6.82 -6.16
N VAL A 168 -6.59 7.88 -5.79
CA VAL A 168 -5.92 7.96 -4.47
C VAL A 168 -6.95 7.88 -3.36
N GLU A 169 -8.03 8.67 -3.42
CA GLU A 169 -9.12 8.63 -2.45
C GLU A 169 -9.73 7.23 -2.33
N HIS A 170 -10.03 6.61 -3.48
CA HIS A 170 -10.57 5.24 -3.49
C HIS A 170 -9.61 4.23 -2.83
N ALA A 171 -8.32 4.33 -3.06
CA ALA A 171 -7.33 3.45 -2.44
C ALA A 171 -7.25 3.66 -0.91
N CYS A 172 -7.30 4.90 -0.44
CA CYS A 172 -7.37 5.23 0.99
C CYS A 172 -8.63 4.62 1.64
N GLU A 173 -9.79 4.88 1.04
CA GLU A 173 -11.08 4.40 1.55
C GLU A 173 -11.16 2.87 1.55
N GLN A 174 -10.66 2.20 0.52
CA GLN A 174 -10.64 0.75 0.44
C GLN A 174 -9.82 0.12 1.58
N CYS A 175 -8.67 0.71 1.91
CA CYS A 175 -7.85 0.24 3.01
C CYS A 175 -8.53 0.49 4.37
N HIS A 176 -9.03 1.69 4.58
CA HIS A 176 -9.67 2.08 5.84
C HIS A 176 -10.96 1.30 6.08
N SER A 177 -11.82 1.12 5.08
CA SER A 177 -13.04 0.32 5.19
C SER A 177 -12.75 -1.15 5.50
N GLN A 178 -11.61 -1.68 5.09
CA GLN A 178 -11.25 -3.05 5.38
C GLN A 178 -10.64 -3.24 6.77
N PHE A 179 -9.83 -2.32 7.25
CA PHE A 179 -9.01 -2.51 8.45
C PHE A 179 -9.35 -1.56 9.61
N TRP A 180 -9.90 -0.39 9.31
CA TRP A 180 -10.16 0.65 10.33
C TRP A 180 -11.61 0.65 10.80
N TYR A 181 -12.56 0.61 9.85
CA TYR A 181 -14.00 0.62 10.12
C TYR A 181 -14.78 -0.44 9.30
N PRO A 182 -14.44 -1.74 9.44
CA PRO A 182 -15.05 -2.81 8.63
C PRO A 182 -16.55 -2.99 8.91
N ASN A 183 -17.05 -2.42 10.01
CA ASN A 183 -18.46 -2.49 10.39
C ASN A 183 -19.28 -1.25 9.98
N ASP A 184 -18.63 -0.29 9.34
CA ASP A 184 -19.31 0.90 8.85
C ASP A 184 -20.22 0.53 7.67
N LYS A 185 -21.53 0.80 7.85
CA LYS A 185 -22.56 0.53 6.83
C LYS A 185 -22.90 1.78 6.02
N ARG A 186 -22.18 2.87 6.21
CA ARG A 186 -22.36 4.07 5.36
C ARG A 186 -22.08 3.65 3.92
N PRO A 187 -22.92 4.10 2.94
CA PRO A 187 -22.55 3.90 1.55
C PRO A 187 -21.15 4.46 1.34
N THR A 188 -20.21 3.63 0.92
CA THR A 188 -18.96 4.16 0.36
C THR A 188 -19.38 5.18 -0.67
N ALA A 189 -18.93 6.44 -0.51
CA ALA A 189 -19.32 7.49 -1.42
C ALA A 189 -19.05 6.98 -2.84
N SER A 190 -20.12 6.55 -3.48
CA SER A 190 -20.03 6.17 -4.88
C SER A 190 -19.69 7.44 -5.62
N LEU A 191 -18.73 7.37 -6.53
CA LEU A 191 -18.33 8.45 -7.44
C LEU A 191 -19.53 9.05 -8.21
N ASP A 192 -20.74 8.47 -8.05
CA ASP A 192 -21.99 8.84 -8.70
C ASP A 192 -22.74 10.03 -8.08
N ILE A 193 -22.36 10.54 -6.89
CA ILE A 193 -23.07 11.68 -6.29
C ILE A 193 -22.55 13.05 -6.76
N GLY A 194 -21.77 13.11 -7.83
CA GLY A 194 -21.36 14.40 -8.43
C GLY A 194 -20.51 15.30 -7.51
N LEU A 195 -20.13 14.82 -6.33
CA LEU A 195 -19.17 15.50 -5.46
C LEU A 195 -17.77 15.22 -6.03
N LYS A 196 -17.23 16.22 -6.69
CA LYS A 196 -15.87 16.14 -7.25
C LYS A 196 -14.86 15.93 -6.12
N PRO A 197 -13.83 15.08 -6.30
CA PRO A 197 -12.70 14.98 -5.41
C PRO A 197 -12.12 16.39 -5.16
N GLY A 198 -11.73 16.68 -3.93
CA GLY A 198 -11.21 18.01 -3.57
C GLY A 198 -12.24 18.98 -2.99
N ASN A 199 -13.49 18.58 -2.79
CA ASN A 199 -14.42 19.44 -2.07
C ASN A 199 -14.12 19.38 -0.57
N SER A 200 -13.63 20.49 -0.02
CA SER A 200 -13.37 20.71 1.42
C SER A 200 -14.55 20.31 2.33
N LEU A 201 -15.77 20.30 1.78
CA LEU A 201 -16.97 19.86 2.50
C LEU A 201 -16.97 18.34 2.74
N TYR A 202 -16.48 17.55 1.79
CA TYR A 202 -16.39 16.09 1.92
C TYR A 202 -15.42 15.68 3.02
N MET A 203 -14.24 16.33 3.06
CA MET A 203 -13.24 16.08 4.10
C MET A 203 -13.70 16.56 5.49
N LYS A 204 -14.45 17.67 5.54
CA LYS A 204 -14.98 18.20 6.80
C LYS A 204 -16.10 17.33 7.40
N MET A 205 -16.90 16.66 6.57
CA MET A 205 -17.92 15.69 7.03
C MET A 205 -17.31 14.37 7.51
N ARG A 206 -16.10 14.04 7.05
CA ARG A 206 -15.40 12.82 7.45
C ARG A 206 -14.65 12.96 8.78
N ASN A 207 -14.31 14.21 9.16
CA ASN A 207 -13.56 14.56 10.38
C ASN A 207 -14.44 15.21 11.46
N SER A 208 -15.76 15.26 11.28
CA SER A 208 -16.77 15.67 12.26
C SER A 208 -17.62 14.48 12.69
#